data_e4eb427fb023c2e1c4eec5a3c9670685
#
_entry.id   e4eb427fb023c2e1c4eec5a3c9670685
#
_cell.length_a   1.000
_cell.length_b   1.000
_cell.length_c   1.000
_cell.angle_alpha   90.00
_cell.angle_beta   90.00
_cell.angle_gamma   90.00
#
_symmetry.space_group_name_H-M   'P 1'
#
loop_
_entity.id
_entity.type
_entity.pdbx_description
1 polymer ?
#
loop_
_entity_poly.entity_id
_entity_poly.type
_entity_poly.pdbx_seq_one_letter_code
_entity_poly.pdbx_strand_id
1 'polypeptide(L)'
;WVKLCEKTPLVKKGADGIEIKDYKEICLTHHERLDGNSGMVLVSAAIREVDGQDKKHLMIMVPLGMALPPGLRAAVYTKDQWAKIAKNEKVDDKELKPVDLKYSLCHASGCTAEIEADAAIVDQMKAGGGLMVVAMNAAAQPIGFPVPLDGFTEAFAGKPVDNAEYKKARGQLMAQIRERQQAALEKYK
;
A
#
# COMPACT_ATOMS: atom_id res chain seq x y z
N TRP A 1 9.36 1.26 -3.55
CA TRP A 1 8.20 1.27 -4.43
C TRP A 1 8.49 0.50 -5.71
N VAL A 2 7.50 -0.25 -6.21
CA VAL A 2 7.57 -0.98 -7.48
C VAL A 2 6.26 -0.83 -8.22
N LYS A 3 6.30 -0.79 -9.55
CA LYS A 3 5.11 -0.83 -10.40
C LYS A 3 4.96 -2.25 -10.95
N LEU A 4 3.80 -2.85 -10.71
CA LEU A 4 3.40 -4.15 -11.23
C LEU A 4 2.15 -3.98 -12.06
N CYS A 5 2.11 -4.55 -13.26
CA CYS A 5 0.94 -4.51 -14.12
C CYS A 5 0.48 -5.93 -14.45
N GLU A 6 -0.81 -6.13 -14.51
CA GLU A 6 -1.42 -7.41 -14.85
C GLU A 6 -2.61 -7.21 -15.79
N LYS A 7 -2.73 -8.07 -16.79
CA LYS A 7 -3.88 -8.09 -17.69
C LYS A 7 -4.98 -8.95 -17.09
N THR A 8 -6.10 -8.32 -16.76
CA THR A 8 -7.26 -8.98 -16.17
C THR A 8 -8.33 -9.18 -17.24
N PRO A 9 -8.82 -10.41 -17.48
CA PRO A 9 -9.89 -10.66 -18.43
C PRO A 9 -11.20 -10.03 -17.92
N LEU A 10 -11.88 -9.33 -18.81
CA LEU A 10 -13.25 -8.85 -18.64
C LEU A 10 -14.15 -9.67 -19.52
N VAL A 11 -15.09 -10.39 -18.90
CA VAL A 11 -16.14 -11.09 -19.63
C VAL A 11 -17.34 -10.16 -19.78
N LYS A 12 -17.60 -9.69 -20.99
CA LYS A 12 -18.83 -8.96 -21.34
C LYS A 12 -19.74 -9.88 -22.13
N LYS A 13 -21.00 -9.99 -21.74
CA LYS A 13 -22.02 -10.61 -22.60
C LYS A 13 -22.45 -9.60 -23.66
N GLY A 14 -22.22 -9.91 -24.92
CA GLY A 14 -22.79 -9.17 -26.04
C GLY A 14 -24.32 -9.27 -26.07
N ALA A 15 -24.95 -8.38 -26.83
CA ALA A 15 -26.43 -8.39 -27.00
C ALA A 15 -26.96 -9.71 -27.63
N ASP A 16 -26.08 -10.46 -28.30
CA ASP A 16 -26.32 -11.78 -28.90
C ASP A 16 -26.00 -12.97 -27.98
N GLY A 17 -25.63 -12.71 -26.71
CA GLY A 17 -25.27 -13.73 -25.74
C GLY A 17 -23.86 -14.30 -25.88
N ILE A 18 -23.07 -13.81 -26.86
CA ILE A 18 -21.68 -14.23 -27.06
C ILE A 18 -20.80 -13.58 -26.01
N GLU A 19 -19.94 -14.37 -25.35
CA GLU A 19 -18.93 -13.87 -24.43
C GLU A 19 -17.79 -13.18 -25.17
N ILE A 20 -17.72 -11.86 -25.07
CA ILE A 20 -16.58 -11.08 -25.57
C ILE A 20 -15.53 -11.05 -24.45
N LYS A 21 -14.38 -11.68 -24.68
CA LYS A 21 -13.21 -11.57 -23.80
C LYS A 21 -12.48 -10.27 -24.14
N ASP A 22 -12.65 -9.29 -23.29
CA ASP A 22 -11.84 -8.07 -23.29
C ASP A 22 -10.78 -8.17 -22.18
N TYR A 23 -9.67 -7.46 -22.30
CA TYR A 23 -8.62 -7.43 -21.29
C TYR A 23 -8.39 -5.99 -20.89
N LYS A 24 -8.31 -5.74 -19.58
CA LYS A 24 -7.82 -4.48 -19.06
C LYS A 24 -6.50 -4.68 -18.35
N GLU A 25 -5.57 -3.79 -18.59
CA GLU A 25 -4.35 -3.73 -17.80
C GLU A 25 -4.62 -2.95 -16.52
N ILE A 26 -4.26 -3.56 -15.40
CA ILE A 26 -4.30 -2.95 -14.06
C ILE A 26 -2.88 -2.84 -13.56
N CYS A 27 -2.44 -1.63 -13.26
CA CYS A 27 -1.13 -1.36 -12.69
C CYS A 27 -1.25 -0.92 -11.24
N LEU A 28 -0.37 -1.44 -10.40
CA LEU A 28 -0.21 -1.05 -9.01
C LEU A 28 1.21 -0.53 -8.80
N THR A 29 1.34 0.76 -8.47
CA THR A 29 2.58 1.29 -7.92
C THR A 29 2.50 1.14 -6.42
N HIS A 30 3.20 0.16 -5.85
CA HIS A 30 2.99 -0.24 -4.47
C HIS A 30 4.29 -0.34 -3.65
N HIS A 31 4.13 -0.26 -2.35
CA HIS A 31 5.16 -0.48 -1.34
C HIS A 31 4.56 -1.26 -0.17
N GLU A 32 5.32 -2.25 0.32
CA GLU A 32 4.97 -3.02 1.51
C GLU A 32 6.04 -2.84 2.58
N ARG A 33 5.60 -2.70 3.82
CA ARG A 33 6.48 -2.84 4.99
C ARG A 33 6.15 -4.14 5.70
N LEU A 34 7.17 -4.93 5.90
CA LEU A 34 7.08 -6.21 6.57
C LEU A 34 7.65 -6.11 7.98
N ASP A 35 7.06 -6.84 8.91
CA ASP A 35 7.71 -7.14 10.18
C ASP A 35 8.92 -8.06 9.93
N GLY A 36 10.09 -7.63 10.36
CA GLY A 36 11.36 -8.35 10.09
C GLY A 36 11.47 -9.69 10.79
N ASN A 37 10.66 -9.92 11.84
CA ASN A 37 10.67 -11.17 12.60
C ASN A 37 9.62 -12.17 12.10
N SER A 38 8.41 -11.70 11.76
CA SER A 38 7.30 -12.56 11.37
C SER A 38 7.08 -12.63 9.87
N GLY A 39 7.59 -11.66 9.11
CA GLY A 39 7.28 -11.51 7.68
C GLY A 39 5.84 -11.03 7.42
N MET A 40 5.09 -10.69 8.46
CA MET A 40 3.76 -10.13 8.31
C MET A 40 3.81 -8.75 7.67
N VAL A 41 2.86 -8.47 6.79
CA VAL A 41 2.69 -7.13 6.23
C VAL A 41 2.16 -6.21 7.32
N LEU A 42 2.94 -5.21 7.70
CA LEU A 42 2.54 -4.17 8.67
C LEU A 42 1.67 -3.11 8.01
N VAL A 43 1.99 -2.75 6.79
CA VAL A 43 1.23 -1.82 5.96
C VAL A 43 1.62 -2.01 4.50
N SER A 44 0.65 -1.90 3.61
CA SER A 44 0.89 -1.77 2.18
C SER A 44 0.15 -0.55 1.66
N ALA A 45 0.81 0.24 0.81
CA ALA A 45 0.19 1.36 0.13
C ALA A 45 0.39 1.21 -1.39
N ALA A 46 -0.62 1.53 -2.17
CA ALA A 46 -0.57 1.43 -3.62
C ALA A 46 -1.39 2.52 -4.30
N ILE A 47 -0.91 3.00 -5.43
CA ILE A 47 -1.73 3.70 -6.42
C ILE A 47 -2.13 2.70 -7.49
N ARG A 48 -3.44 2.49 -7.64
CA ARG A 48 -4.03 1.64 -8.69
C ARG A 48 -4.41 2.50 -9.89
N GLU A 49 -3.96 2.09 -11.05
CA GLU A 49 -4.32 2.62 -12.36
C GLU A 49 -4.98 1.51 -13.17
N VAL A 50 -6.06 1.83 -13.88
CA VAL A 50 -6.77 0.88 -14.75
C VAL A 50 -6.79 1.45 -16.15
N ASP A 51 -6.34 0.68 -17.12
CA ASP A 51 -6.31 1.10 -18.53
C ASP A 51 -7.70 1.55 -19.01
N GLY A 52 -7.73 2.69 -19.72
CA GLY A 52 -8.97 3.33 -20.16
C GLY A 52 -9.81 3.98 -19.04
N GLN A 53 -9.26 4.18 -17.85
CA GLN A 53 -9.89 4.94 -16.78
C GLN A 53 -8.97 6.09 -16.34
N ASP A 54 -9.51 7.29 -16.26
CA ASP A 54 -8.77 8.47 -15.76
C ASP A 54 -8.60 8.46 -14.25
N LYS A 55 -9.50 7.74 -13.55
CA LYS A 55 -9.53 7.69 -12.10
C LYS A 55 -8.48 6.73 -11.56
N LYS A 56 -7.64 7.24 -10.68
CA LYS A 56 -6.69 6.44 -9.89
C LYS A 56 -7.24 6.23 -8.47
N HIS A 57 -6.78 5.20 -7.79
CA HIS A 57 -7.18 4.93 -6.41
C HIS A 57 -5.95 4.75 -5.53
N LEU A 58 -5.93 5.46 -4.40
CA LEU A 58 -5.02 5.17 -3.31
C LEU A 58 -5.63 4.02 -2.50
N MET A 59 -4.91 2.93 -2.41
CA MET A 59 -5.27 1.73 -1.66
C MET A 59 -4.27 1.54 -0.52
N ILE A 60 -4.78 1.31 0.68
CA ILE A 60 -3.95 1.07 1.86
C ILE A 60 -4.47 -0.19 2.56
N MET A 61 -3.58 -1.14 2.79
CA MET A 61 -3.88 -2.34 3.56
C MET A 61 -3.17 -2.27 4.92
N VAL A 62 -3.91 -2.56 5.97
CA VAL A 62 -3.42 -2.69 7.35
C VAL A 62 -3.77 -4.06 7.91
N PRO A 63 -3.09 -4.54 8.97
CA PRO A 63 -3.35 -5.84 9.58
C PRO A 63 -4.80 -5.97 10.08
N LEU A 64 -5.23 -7.21 10.28
CA LEU A 64 -6.48 -7.51 10.98
C LEU A 64 -6.46 -6.96 12.42
N GLY A 65 -7.64 -6.76 13.01
CA GLY A 65 -7.78 -6.24 14.37
C GLY A 65 -7.96 -4.74 14.46
N MET A 66 -8.05 -4.04 13.33
CA MET A 66 -8.41 -2.62 13.30
C MET A 66 -9.92 -2.45 13.33
N ALA A 67 -10.40 -1.38 13.98
CA ALA A 67 -11.80 -0.98 13.98
C ALA A 67 -12.20 -0.48 12.57
N LEU A 68 -13.21 -1.11 11.97
CA LEU A 68 -13.62 -0.80 10.60
C LEU A 68 -14.41 0.52 10.46
N PRO A 69 -15.35 0.86 11.38
CA PRO A 69 -16.22 2.02 11.19
C PRO A 69 -15.51 3.36 11.04
N PRO A 70 -14.39 3.65 11.77
CA PRO A 70 -13.70 4.92 11.61
C PRO A 70 -12.91 5.01 10.29
N GLY A 71 -12.65 3.89 9.61
CA GLY A 71 -11.80 3.87 8.42
C GLY A 71 -10.32 4.08 8.75
N LEU A 72 -9.56 4.52 7.73
CA LEU A 72 -8.18 4.95 7.84
C LEU A 72 -8.08 6.44 7.57
N ARG A 73 -7.14 7.10 8.26
CA ARG A 73 -6.72 8.45 7.92
C ARG A 73 -5.29 8.41 7.41
N ALA A 74 -5.02 9.07 6.30
CA ALA A 74 -3.68 9.15 5.73
C ALA A 74 -3.31 10.59 5.41
N ALA A 75 -2.04 10.97 5.65
CA ALA A 75 -1.51 12.26 5.31
C ALA A 75 -0.11 12.14 4.75
N VAL A 76 0.16 12.91 3.69
CA VAL A 76 1.51 13.05 3.14
C VAL A 76 2.24 14.13 3.91
N TYR A 77 3.44 13.79 4.36
CA TYR A 77 4.38 14.69 5.02
C TYR A 77 5.44 15.15 4.03
N THR A 78 5.81 16.42 4.07
CA THR A 78 6.95 16.92 3.30
C THR A 78 8.24 16.22 3.73
N LYS A 79 9.30 16.33 2.95
CA LYS A 79 10.60 15.73 3.28
C LYS A 79 11.14 16.24 4.63
N ASP A 80 10.97 17.53 4.90
CA ASP A 80 11.41 18.14 6.16
C ASP A 80 10.57 17.67 7.35
N GLN A 81 9.25 17.60 7.19
CA GLN A 81 8.36 17.05 8.22
C GLN A 81 8.65 15.58 8.48
N TRP A 82 8.90 14.79 7.43
CA TRP A 82 9.24 13.38 7.55
C TRP A 82 10.57 13.16 8.28
N ALA A 83 11.57 14.00 8.00
CA ALA A 83 12.84 13.98 8.72
C ALA A 83 12.67 14.31 10.22
N LYS A 84 11.76 15.23 10.58
CA LYS A 84 11.42 15.53 11.98
C LYS A 84 10.77 14.32 12.67
N ILE A 85 9.81 13.64 12.00
CA ILE A 85 9.18 12.41 12.54
C ILE A 85 10.24 11.34 12.82
N ALA A 86 11.20 11.14 11.93
CA ALA A 86 12.27 10.17 12.11
C ALA A 86 13.15 10.48 13.35
N LYS A 87 13.19 11.75 13.78
CA LYS A 87 13.89 12.21 14.99
C LYS A 87 12.99 12.30 16.22
N ASN A 88 11.73 11.84 16.13
CA ASN A 88 10.70 12.01 17.18
C ASN A 88 10.41 13.49 17.53
N GLU A 89 10.61 14.39 16.59
CA GLU A 89 10.27 15.80 16.73
C GLU A 89 8.80 16.04 16.36
N LYS A 90 8.17 17.02 17.01
CA LYS A 90 6.78 17.38 16.72
C LYS A 90 6.68 18.06 15.35
N VAL A 91 5.65 17.68 14.61
CA VAL A 91 5.24 18.32 13.35
C VAL A 91 3.92 19.06 13.61
N ASP A 92 3.73 20.26 13.04
CA ASP A 92 2.47 20.99 13.15
C ASP A 92 1.43 20.33 12.22
N ASP A 93 0.39 19.76 12.82
CA ASP A 93 -0.68 19.07 12.09
C ASP A 93 -1.56 20.02 11.25
N LYS A 94 -1.48 21.31 11.49
CA LYS A 94 -2.28 22.33 10.75
C LYS A 94 -1.89 22.43 9.28
N GLU A 95 -0.66 22.07 8.94
CA GLU A 95 -0.17 22.08 7.55
C GLU A 95 -0.51 20.80 6.79
N LEU A 96 -0.96 19.76 7.49
CA LEU A 96 -1.29 18.48 6.88
C LEU A 96 -2.67 18.54 6.21
N LYS A 97 -2.79 17.83 5.08
CA LYS A 97 -4.04 17.61 4.38
C LYS A 97 -4.41 16.13 4.44
N PRO A 98 -4.96 15.67 5.57
CA PRO A 98 -5.32 14.28 5.69
C PRO A 98 -6.49 13.91 4.78
N VAL A 99 -6.48 12.68 4.29
CA VAL A 99 -7.59 12.06 3.58
C VAL A 99 -8.11 10.89 4.38
N ASP A 100 -9.42 10.70 4.37
CA ASP A 100 -10.09 9.58 5.04
C ASP A 100 -10.43 8.50 4.01
N LEU A 101 -9.98 7.27 4.27
CA LEU A 101 -10.22 6.10 3.42
C LEU A 101 -11.22 5.17 4.10
N LYS A 102 -12.14 4.61 3.33
CA LYS A 102 -13.10 3.62 3.82
C LYS A 102 -12.61 2.22 3.50
N TYR A 103 -12.77 1.31 4.45
CA TYR A 103 -12.49 -0.10 4.21
C TYR A 103 -13.45 -0.67 3.15
N SER A 104 -12.88 -1.33 2.16
CA SER A 104 -13.61 -1.96 1.06
C SER A 104 -13.62 -3.48 1.15
N LEU A 105 -12.55 -4.07 1.66
CA LEU A 105 -12.38 -5.52 1.72
C LEU A 105 -11.45 -5.93 2.87
N CYS A 106 -11.80 -7.03 3.56
CA CYS A 106 -10.89 -7.70 4.49
C CYS A 106 -10.69 -9.16 4.05
N HIS A 107 -9.47 -9.64 4.18
CA HIS A 107 -9.11 -11.04 3.94
C HIS A 107 -8.02 -11.48 4.94
N ALA A 108 -7.53 -12.71 4.84
CA ALA A 108 -6.60 -13.27 5.83
C ALA A 108 -5.30 -12.44 6.03
N SER A 109 -4.87 -11.67 5.03
CA SER A 109 -3.65 -10.84 5.13
C SER A 109 -3.87 -9.44 5.72
N GLY A 110 -5.12 -8.98 5.82
CA GLY A 110 -5.45 -7.64 6.32
C GLY A 110 -6.71 -7.06 5.71
N CYS A 111 -6.98 -5.81 6.05
CA CYS A 111 -8.11 -5.04 5.51
C CYS A 111 -7.60 -3.91 4.63
N THR A 112 -8.17 -3.79 3.45
CA THR A 112 -7.87 -2.73 2.47
C THR A 112 -8.90 -1.63 2.55
N ALA A 113 -8.42 -0.40 2.67
CA ALA A 113 -9.22 0.82 2.52
C ALA A 113 -8.78 1.57 1.27
N GLU A 114 -9.70 2.28 0.63
CA GLU A 114 -9.40 2.97 -0.61
C GLU A 114 -10.13 4.31 -0.73
N ILE A 115 -9.54 5.20 -1.52
CA ILE A 115 -10.13 6.47 -1.93
C ILE A 115 -9.70 6.79 -3.36
N GLU A 116 -10.52 7.53 -4.11
CA GLU A 116 -10.10 8.10 -5.39
C GLU A 116 -8.91 9.05 -5.16
N ALA A 117 -7.79 8.76 -5.83
CA ALA A 117 -6.58 9.58 -5.77
C ALA A 117 -6.60 10.57 -6.93
N ASP A 118 -6.96 11.82 -6.63
CA ASP A 118 -6.86 12.90 -7.59
C ASP A 118 -5.39 13.28 -7.88
N ALA A 119 -5.19 14.18 -8.82
CA ALA A 119 -3.85 14.66 -9.17
C ALA A 119 -3.13 15.29 -7.95
N ALA A 120 -3.87 15.95 -7.06
CA ALA A 120 -3.29 16.60 -5.89
C ALA A 120 -2.69 15.60 -4.90
N ILE A 121 -3.36 14.48 -4.64
CA ILE A 121 -2.84 13.39 -3.79
C ILE A 121 -1.58 12.79 -4.42
N VAL A 122 -1.61 12.47 -5.71
CA VAL A 122 -0.47 11.88 -6.43
C VAL A 122 0.72 12.84 -6.43
N ASP A 123 0.51 14.13 -6.67
CA ASP A 123 1.58 15.14 -6.69
C ASP A 123 2.15 15.38 -5.28
N GLN A 124 1.33 15.34 -4.23
CA GLN A 124 1.82 15.35 -2.86
C GLN A 124 2.70 14.13 -2.56
N MET A 125 2.29 12.93 -3.01
CA MET A 125 3.10 11.73 -2.83
C MET A 125 4.43 11.81 -3.58
N LYS A 126 4.47 12.38 -4.78
CA LYS A 126 5.72 12.58 -5.53
C LYS A 126 6.67 13.55 -4.85
N ALA A 127 6.16 14.62 -4.26
CA ALA A 127 6.95 15.65 -3.60
C ALA A 127 7.27 15.31 -2.13
N GLY A 128 6.51 14.43 -1.51
CA GLY A 128 6.56 14.12 -0.09
C GLY A 128 7.76 13.27 0.32
N GLY A 129 8.01 13.24 1.63
CA GLY A 129 9.00 12.36 2.25
C GLY A 129 8.39 11.07 2.78
N GLY A 130 7.11 11.09 3.17
CA GLY A 130 6.41 9.92 3.68
C GLY A 130 4.90 10.09 3.77
N LEU A 131 4.22 8.97 3.77
CA LEU A 131 2.78 8.86 4.02
C LEU A 131 2.59 8.25 5.41
N MET A 132 1.96 8.98 6.31
CA MET A 132 1.54 8.44 7.60
C MET A 132 0.10 7.97 7.51
N VAL A 133 -0.11 6.69 7.80
CA VAL A 133 -1.43 6.07 7.86
C VAL A 133 -1.78 5.84 9.32
N VAL A 134 -2.98 6.25 9.73
CA VAL A 134 -3.49 6.04 11.09
C VAL A 134 -4.76 5.20 11.02
N ALA A 135 -4.75 4.10 11.75
CA ALA A 135 -5.91 3.25 12.00
C ALA A 135 -6.26 3.27 13.49
N MET A 136 -7.51 2.96 13.82
CA MET A 136 -7.93 2.73 15.20
C MET A 136 -7.92 1.24 15.49
N ASN A 137 -7.32 0.82 16.60
CA ASN A 137 -7.42 -0.57 17.03
C ASN A 137 -8.78 -0.87 17.71
N ALA A 138 -9.03 -2.10 18.12
CA ALA A 138 -10.25 -2.51 18.79
C ALA A 138 -10.49 -1.80 20.14
N ALA A 139 -9.44 -1.26 20.77
CA ALA A 139 -9.53 -0.47 21.98
C ALA A 139 -9.69 1.04 21.73
N ALA A 140 -10.02 1.43 20.50
CA ALA A 140 -10.13 2.82 20.04
C ALA A 140 -8.85 3.66 20.23
N GLN A 141 -7.69 3.00 20.19
CA GLN A 141 -6.39 3.68 20.25
C GLN A 141 -5.83 3.84 18.82
N PRO A 142 -5.27 5.01 18.48
CA PRO A 142 -4.66 5.23 17.18
C PRO A 142 -3.35 4.47 17.04
N ILE A 143 -3.18 3.80 15.90
CA ILE A 143 -1.95 3.14 15.50
C ILE A 143 -1.46 3.79 14.21
N GLY A 144 -0.22 4.28 14.21
CA GLY A 144 0.43 4.88 13.06
C GLY A 144 1.26 3.87 12.28
N PHE A 145 1.10 3.89 10.96
CA PHE A 145 1.86 3.08 10.02
C PHE A 145 2.62 4.01 9.07
N PRO A 146 3.92 4.22 9.28
CA PRO A 146 4.72 5.08 8.41
C PRO A 146 5.08 4.35 7.11
N VAL A 147 4.85 5.01 5.97
CA VAL A 147 5.21 4.52 4.63
C VAL A 147 6.15 5.55 3.98
N PRO A 148 7.44 5.24 3.79
CA PRO A 148 8.37 6.15 3.12
C PRO A 148 7.99 6.32 1.65
N LEU A 149 8.16 7.53 1.11
CA LEU A 149 7.87 7.83 -0.31
C LEU A 149 9.13 7.84 -1.19
N ASP A 150 10.29 7.47 -0.63
CA ASP A 150 11.52 7.32 -1.42
C ASP A 150 11.32 6.30 -2.55
N GLY A 151 11.62 6.70 -3.78
CA GLY A 151 11.45 5.87 -4.98
C GLY A 151 10.01 5.80 -5.52
N PHE A 152 9.04 6.49 -4.90
CA PHE A 152 7.66 6.50 -5.40
C PHE A 152 7.56 7.12 -6.79
N THR A 153 8.18 8.29 -6.99
CA THR A 153 8.11 9.03 -8.26
C THR A 153 8.68 8.22 -9.42
N GLU A 154 9.83 7.59 -9.21
CA GLU A 154 10.52 6.76 -10.19
C GLU A 154 9.69 5.52 -10.55
N ALA A 155 9.15 4.85 -9.54
CA ALA A 155 8.31 3.68 -9.74
C ALA A 155 6.99 4.05 -10.46
N PHE A 156 6.36 5.16 -10.06
CA PHE A 156 5.09 5.61 -10.63
C PHE A 156 5.22 6.02 -12.09
N ALA A 157 6.29 6.74 -12.47
CA ALA A 157 6.55 7.17 -13.83
C ALA A 157 7.24 6.09 -14.68
N GLY A 158 7.87 5.11 -14.03
CA GLY A 158 8.67 4.08 -14.68
C GLY A 158 7.87 2.98 -15.33
N LYS A 159 8.59 2.09 -16.01
CA LYS A 159 8.03 0.86 -16.57
C LYS A 159 7.72 -0.14 -15.44
N PRO A 160 6.71 -1.00 -15.61
CA PRO A 160 6.46 -2.08 -14.65
C PRO A 160 7.65 -3.05 -14.61
N VAL A 161 7.90 -3.59 -13.41
CA VAL A 161 8.87 -4.67 -13.24
C VAL A 161 8.23 -6.00 -13.67
N ASP A 162 9.05 -6.98 -14.01
CA ASP A 162 8.56 -8.30 -14.33
C ASP A 162 7.94 -8.99 -13.11
N ASN A 163 6.71 -9.48 -13.26
CA ASN A 163 5.96 -10.10 -12.18
C ASN A 163 6.62 -11.39 -11.64
N ALA A 164 7.28 -12.16 -12.50
CA ALA A 164 7.95 -13.40 -12.09
C ALA A 164 9.23 -13.08 -11.30
N GLU A 165 10.00 -12.10 -11.74
CA GLU A 165 11.19 -11.63 -11.02
C GLU A 165 10.82 -11.05 -9.66
N TYR A 166 9.76 -10.23 -9.59
CA TYR A 166 9.26 -9.68 -8.33
C TYR A 166 8.83 -10.78 -7.36
N LYS A 167 8.02 -11.76 -7.84
CA LYS A 167 7.59 -12.91 -7.02
C LYS A 167 8.77 -13.73 -6.51
N LYS A 168 9.80 -13.94 -7.34
CA LYS A 168 11.02 -14.64 -6.97
C LYS A 168 11.78 -13.90 -5.87
N ALA A 169 12.03 -12.59 -6.05
CA ALA A 169 12.73 -11.76 -5.07
C ALA A 169 11.98 -11.71 -3.73
N ARG A 170 10.65 -11.54 -3.76
CA ARG A 170 9.80 -11.57 -2.56
C ARG A 170 9.83 -12.94 -1.87
N GLY A 171 9.80 -14.02 -2.63
CA GLY A 171 9.92 -15.38 -2.11
C GLY A 171 11.26 -15.63 -1.40
N GLN A 172 12.36 -15.13 -1.95
CA GLN A 172 13.69 -15.22 -1.32
C GLN A 172 13.74 -14.43 -0.01
N LEU A 173 13.17 -13.22 0.04
CA LEU A 173 13.10 -12.45 1.28
C LEU A 173 12.29 -13.19 2.36
N MET A 174 11.15 -13.78 2.00
CA MET A 174 10.33 -14.54 2.94
C MET A 174 11.04 -15.82 3.44
N ALA A 175 11.84 -16.48 2.61
CA ALA A 175 12.67 -17.61 3.02
C ALA A 175 13.71 -17.18 4.05
N GLN A 176 14.42 -16.09 3.83
CA GLN A 176 15.41 -15.56 4.77
C GLN A 176 14.79 -15.18 6.13
N ILE A 177 13.58 -14.61 6.13
CA ILE A 177 12.87 -14.29 7.38
C ILE A 177 12.55 -15.58 8.14
N ARG A 178 12.06 -16.62 7.47
CA ARG A 178 11.76 -17.93 8.08
C ARG A 178 13.00 -18.59 8.67
N GLU A 179 14.12 -18.57 7.97
CA GLU A 179 15.39 -19.11 8.46
C GLU A 179 15.84 -18.39 9.73
N ARG A 180 15.73 -17.07 9.78
CA ARG A 180 16.04 -16.28 11.00
C ARG A 180 15.12 -16.64 12.16
N GLN A 181 13.83 -16.83 11.91
CA GLN A 181 12.86 -17.27 12.92
C GLN A 181 13.24 -18.64 13.50
N GLN A 182 13.55 -19.60 12.63
CA GLN A 182 13.95 -20.95 13.06
C GLN A 182 15.23 -20.91 13.89
N ALA A 183 16.24 -20.19 13.43
CA ALA A 183 17.49 -20.03 14.17
C ALA A 183 17.29 -19.31 15.53
N ALA A 184 16.34 -18.39 15.63
CA ALA A 184 16.00 -17.77 16.90
C ALA A 184 15.31 -18.74 17.87
N LEU A 185 14.39 -19.58 17.37
CA LEU A 185 13.69 -20.58 18.18
C LEU A 185 14.63 -21.69 18.69
N GLU A 186 15.63 -22.08 17.91
CA GLU A 186 16.62 -23.09 18.29
C GLU A 186 17.52 -22.63 19.45
N LYS A 187 17.76 -21.32 19.59
CA LYS A 187 18.55 -20.77 20.70
C LYS A 187 17.82 -20.78 22.04
N TYR A 188 16.51 -21.01 22.06
CA TYR A 188 15.70 -21.08 23.29
C TYR A 188 15.28 -22.51 23.66
N LYS A 189 15.77 -23.53 22.93
CA LYS A 189 15.63 -24.94 23.26
C LYS A 189 16.87 -25.43 24.02
#